data_5be4c426854fa814bdf5cff069d72bc6
#
_entry.id   5be4c426854fa814bdf5cff069d72bc6
#
_cell.length_a   1.000
_cell.length_b   1.000
_cell.length_c   1.000
_cell.angle_alpha   90.00
_cell.angle_beta   90.00
_cell.angle_gamma   90.00
#
_symmetry.space_group_name_H-M   'P 1'
#
loop_
_entity.id
_entity.type
_entity.pdbx_description
1 polymer ?
#
loop_
_entity_poly.entity_id
_entity_poly.type
_entity_poly.pdbx_seq_one_letter_code
_entity_poly.pdbx_strand_id
1 'polypeptide(L)'
;MENKQATLELGTKPVGKLLIQYALPAMIAMTAASLYNIVDRVFIGQGVGAMAISGLAITFPFMNLTAAFGAGVGVGASTAISVKLGQKDYATAQNILGNTISLNLIIGIGLSIICLLFLDPILRFFGASDQTLIYAHEYMVIILLGNVVSHMYFGMNALLRAASKPKQAMYATIFTVVMNVILDALFILVFKWGIQGAAIATILSQLMALMWQIKLFSNKNELLHFKKGIYKLKRKLVDNILAIGISPFLMNVCACIIVIFINNQLVRFGGDLSVGAYGIANGIAMVFVMFVFGVNQGMQPIAGYNYGAQKLDRLIRVLNLSIIAATAIMVTGWLIAMFLPYYCARLFTTDKQLIDLGIKAIRVVMFCFPVIGFQMVITNFFQCIGKVKISIFLSLSRQLLILLPLLAFLPMIWDIDGVWYSMPISDFAAAVIAGVVMMWYMNKLKRQHQEQLKVKS
;
A
#
# COMPACT_ATOMS: atom_id res chain seq x y z
N MET A 1 29.01 -14.18 6.41
CA MET A 1 29.38 -12.95 7.19
C MET A 1 28.83 -11.67 6.62
N GLU A 2 28.75 -11.48 5.31
CA GLU A 2 28.22 -10.26 4.64
C GLU A 2 26.81 -9.86 5.07
N ASN A 3 25.89 -10.82 5.23
CA ASN A 3 24.49 -10.53 5.51
C ASN A 3 24.18 -10.15 6.96
N LYS A 4 25.00 -10.58 7.91
CA LYS A 4 24.94 -10.08 9.27
C LYS A 4 25.41 -8.62 9.32
N GLN A 5 26.35 -8.28 8.45
CA GLN A 5 26.90 -6.94 8.28
C GLN A 5 25.86 -5.97 7.70
N ALA A 6 25.11 -6.38 6.65
CA ALA A 6 24.03 -5.57 6.06
C ALA A 6 22.92 -5.24 7.07
N THR A 7 22.57 -6.18 7.96
CA THR A 7 21.61 -5.93 9.04
C THR A 7 22.19 -4.98 10.11
N LEU A 8 23.46 -5.09 10.45
CA LEU A 8 24.13 -4.18 11.38
C LEU A 8 24.27 -2.77 10.82
N GLU A 9 24.37 -2.61 9.51
CA GLU A 9 24.39 -1.31 8.84
C GLU A 9 23.14 -0.47 9.13
N LEU A 10 21.97 -1.08 9.35
CA LEU A 10 20.75 -0.38 9.75
C LEU A 10 20.95 0.44 11.03
N GLY A 11 21.83 -0.03 11.91
CA GLY A 11 22.15 0.64 13.18
C GLY A 11 23.43 1.47 13.18
N THR A 12 24.23 1.47 12.10
CA THR A 12 25.55 2.11 12.06
C THR A 12 25.73 3.09 10.91
N LYS A 13 25.28 2.74 9.71
CA LYS A 13 25.42 3.55 8.50
C LYS A 13 24.66 4.89 8.61
N PRO A 14 25.10 6.00 7.96
CA PRO A 14 24.37 7.26 7.98
C PRO A 14 22.91 7.11 7.55
N VAL A 15 21.97 7.61 8.36
CA VAL A 15 20.52 7.39 8.19
C VAL A 15 20.02 7.88 6.83
N GLY A 16 20.50 9.03 6.34
CA GLY A 16 20.10 9.56 5.03
C GLY A 16 20.50 8.64 3.88
N LYS A 17 21.72 8.06 3.90
CA LYS A 17 22.18 7.08 2.90
C LYS A 17 21.33 5.80 2.94
N LEU A 18 20.99 5.34 4.15
CA LEU A 18 20.08 4.19 4.31
C LEU A 18 18.69 4.48 3.78
N LEU A 19 18.11 5.63 4.11
CA LEU A 19 16.78 5.98 3.63
C LEU A 19 16.73 5.99 2.09
N ILE A 20 17.71 6.60 1.43
CA ILE A 20 17.79 6.58 -0.04
C ILE A 20 17.96 5.14 -0.55
N GLN A 21 18.83 4.35 0.06
CA GLN A 21 19.10 2.96 -0.33
C GLN A 21 17.85 2.07 -0.26
N TYR A 22 16.91 2.37 0.65
CA TYR A 22 15.68 1.61 0.83
C TYR A 22 14.46 2.24 0.14
N ALA A 23 14.33 3.56 0.20
CA ALA A 23 13.19 4.27 -0.36
C ALA A 23 13.23 4.33 -1.90
N LEU A 24 14.40 4.60 -2.50
CA LEU A 24 14.49 4.71 -3.96
C LEU A 24 14.10 3.41 -4.69
N PRO A 25 14.58 2.21 -4.30
CA PRO A 25 14.07 0.97 -4.87
C PRO A 25 12.58 0.76 -4.68
N ALA A 26 12.04 1.12 -3.51
CA ALA A 26 10.61 1.00 -3.23
C ALA A 26 9.78 1.95 -4.09
N MET A 27 10.23 3.20 -4.28
CA MET A 27 9.57 4.16 -5.17
C MET A 27 9.54 3.68 -6.62
N ILE A 28 10.66 3.17 -7.13
CA ILE A 28 10.75 2.59 -8.49
C ILE A 28 9.77 1.42 -8.62
N ALA A 29 9.73 0.51 -7.64
CA ALA A 29 8.83 -0.63 -7.64
C ALA A 29 7.35 -0.21 -7.63
N MET A 30 6.98 0.78 -6.80
CA MET A 30 5.61 1.31 -6.73
C MET A 30 5.19 1.98 -8.05
N THR A 31 6.09 2.75 -8.66
CA THR A 31 5.84 3.39 -9.96
C THR A 31 5.65 2.35 -11.06
N ALA A 32 6.51 1.35 -11.12
CA ALA A 32 6.40 0.26 -12.09
C ALA A 32 5.07 -0.50 -11.92
N ALA A 33 4.68 -0.82 -10.68
CA ALA A 33 3.41 -1.48 -10.38
C ALA A 33 2.18 -0.62 -10.78
N SER A 34 2.27 0.71 -10.65
CA SER A 34 1.18 1.60 -11.08
C SER A 34 1.05 1.65 -12.60
N LEU A 35 2.18 1.72 -13.32
CA LEU A 35 2.20 1.72 -14.79
C LEU A 35 1.66 0.39 -15.36
N TYR A 36 2.01 -0.72 -14.75
CA TYR A 36 1.50 -2.03 -15.12
C TYR A 36 -0.03 -2.08 -15.12
N ASN A 37 -0.69 -1.58 -14.09
CA ASN A 37 -2.17 -1.56 -14.03
C ASN A 37 -2.81 -0.80 -15.20
N ILE A 38 -2.13 0.20 -15.76
CA ILE A 38 -2.59 0.93 -16.94
C ILE A 38 -2.41 0.07 -18.19
N VAL A 39 -1.24 -0.55 -18.33
CA VAL A 39 -0.88 -1.38 -19.49
C VAL A 39 -1.81 -2.60 -19.59
N ASP A 40 -2.08 -3.28 -18.48
CA ASP A 40 -3.01 -4.41 -18.40
C ASP A 40 -4.42 -4.04 -18.91
N ARG A 41 -4.94 -2.89 -18.49
CA ARG A 41 -6.23 -2.37 -18.99
C ARG A 41 -6.22 -2.08 -20.48
N VAL A 42 -5.10 -1.59 -21.03
CA VAL A 42 -4.95 -1.36 -22.47
C VAL A 42 -5.01 -2.67 -23.25
N PHE A 43 -4.29 -3.71 -22.81
CA PHE A 43 -4.33 -5.02 -23.45
C PHE A 43 -5.72 -5.65 -23.40
N ILE A 44 -6.41 -5.61 -22.25
CA ILE A 44 -7.77 -6.12 -22.12
C ILE A 44 -8.74 -5.34 -23.01
N GLY A 45 -8.61 -4.02 -23.05
CA GLY A 45 -9.47 -3.16 -23.87
C GLY A 45 -9.32 -3.41 -25.36
N GLN A 46 -8.09 -3.58 -25.84
CA GLN A 46 -7.80 -3.80 -27.26
C GLN A 46 -8.02 -5.28 -27.69
N GLY A 47 -7.73 -6.22 -26.79
CA GLY A 47 -7.79 -7.65 -27.12
C GLY A 47 -9.11 -8.33 -26.82
N VAL A 48 -9.91 -7.81 -25.85
CA VAL A 48 -11.17 -8.44 -25.42
C VAL A 48 -12.37 -7.53 -25.65
N GLY A 49 -12.24 -6.22 -25.37
CA GLY A 49 -13.27 -5.23 -25.63
C GLY A 49 -13.78 -4.49 -24.38
N ALA A 50 -14.70 -3.54 -24.60
CA ALA A 50 -15.18 -2.61 -23.60
C ALA A 50 -15.92 -3.29 -22.41
N MET A 51 -16.68 -4.35 -22.67
CA MET A 51 -17.40 -5.08 -21.62
C MET A 51 -16.45 -5.80 -20.66
N ALA A 52 -15.32 -6.29 -21.15
CA ALA A 52 -14.28 -6.88 -20.32
C ALA A 52 -13.60 -5.85 -19.42
N ILE A 53 -13.36 -4.63 -19.91
CA ILE A 53 -12.85 -3.51 -19.08
C ILE A 53 -13.85 -3.20 -17.95
N SER A 54 -15.16 -3.17 -18.27
CA SER A 54 -16.20 -2.92 -17.27
C SER A 54 -16.24 -4.04 -16.23
N GLY A 55 -16.13 -5.29 -16.64
CA GLY A 55 -16.01 -6.45 -15.75
C GLY A 55 -14.77 -6.33 -14.84
N LEU A 56 -13.60 -6.00 -15.40
CA LEU A 56 -12.37 -5.79 -14.63
C LEU A 56 -12.51 -4.63 -13.63
N ALA A 57 -13.17 -3.53 -14.02
CA ALA A 57 -13.36 -2.38 -13.12
C ALA A 57 -14.17 -2.76 -11.86
N ILE A 58 -15.14 -3.65 -12.00
CA ILE A 58 -15.95 -4.17 -10.89
C ILE A 58 -15.11 -5.09 -9.98
N THR A 59 -14.20 -5.88 -10.55
CA THR A 59 -13.35 -6.80 -9.76
C THR A 59 -12.25 -6.06 -8.99
N PHE A 60 -11.84 -4.86 -9.41
CA PHE A 60 -10.69 -4.14 -8.87
C PHE A 60 -10.78 -3.87 -7.36
N PRO A 61 -11.89 -3.35 -6.79
CA PRO A 61 -12.03 -3.18 -5.35
C PRO A 61 -11.95 -4.51 -4.60
N PHE A 62 -12.54 -5.56 -5.15
CA PHE A 62 -12.52 -6.89 -4.56
C PHE A 62 -11.10 -7.50 -4.58
N MET A 63 -10.37 -7.36 -5.67
CA MET A 63 -8.96 -7.77 -5.76
C MET A 63 -8.09 -7.04 -4.74
N ASN A 64 -8.27 -5.72 -4.61
CA ASN A 64 -7.53 -4.93 -3.61
C ASN A 64 -7.84 -5.40 -2.18
N LEU A 65 -9.09 -5.75 -1.91
CA LEU A 65 -9.49 -6.27 -0.61
C LEU A 65 -8.82 -7.62 -0.31
N THR A 66 -8.83 -8.56 -1.26
CA THR A 66 -8.17 -9.86 -1.09
C THR A 66 -6.66 -9.70 -0.95
N ALA A 67 -6.02 -8.87 -1.78
CA ALA A 67 -4.59 -8.59 -1.69
C ALA A 67 -4.19 -7.91 -0.36
N ALA A 68 -5.08 -7.10 0.24
CA ALA A 68 -4.84 -6.43 1.51
C ALA A 68 -4.60 -7.40 2.68
N PHE A 69 -5.18 -8.60 2.65
CA PHE A 69 -4.91 -9.64 3.65
C PHE A 69 -3.46 -10.11 3.58
N GLY A 70 -2.97 -10.50 2.40
CA GLY A 70 -1.58 -10.97 2.23
C GLY A 70 -0.57 -9.86 2.49
N ALA A 71 -0.84 -8.64 2.00
CA ALA A 71 -0.01 -7.47 2.25
C ALA A 71 0.02 -7.11 3.74
N GLY A 72 -1.12 -7.19 4.44
CA GLY A 72 -1.21 -6.94 5.88
C GLY A 72 -0.32 -7.89 6.68
N VAL A 73 -0.40 -9.19 6.41
CA VAL A 73 0.48 -10.19 7.04
C VAL A 73 1.95 -9.89 6.75
N GLY A 74 2.28 -9.57 5.49
CA GLY A 74 3.64 -9.23 5.08
C GLY A 74 4.20 -8.00 5.80
N VAL A 75 3.42 -6.93 5.89
CA VAL A 75 3.81 -5.68 6.57
C VAL A 75 3.94 -5.90 8.08
N GLY A 76 3.00 -6.62 8.70
CA GLY A 76 3.04 -6.97 10.11
C GLY A 76 4.31 -7.78 10.47
N ALA A 77 4.60 -8.79 9.67
CA ALA A 77 5.79 -9.62 9.84
C ALA A 77 7.09 -8.84 9.60
N SER A 78 7.15 -8.02 8.54
CA SER A 78 8.30 -7.18 8.21
C SER A 78 8.66 -6.23 9.35
N THR A 79 7.64 -5.57 9.94
CA THR A 79 7.82 -4.72 11.13
C THR A 79 8.33 -5.52 12.32
N ALA A 80 7.67 -6.65 12.65
CA ALA A 80 8.05 -7.49 13.78
C ALA A 80 9.49 -8.03 13.65
N ILE A 81 9.87 -8.49 12.44
CA ILE A 81 11.25 -8.91 12.13
C ILE A 81 12.23 -7.76 12.34
N SER A 82 11.96 -6.59 11.79
CA SER A 82 12.86 -5.43 11.89
C SER A 82 13.14 -5.05 13.35
N VAL A 83 12.11 -5.04 14.20
CA VAL A 83 12.24 -4.79 15.64
C VAL A 83 13.07 -5.89 16.31
N LYS A 84 12.81 -7.17 15.99
CA LYS A 84 13.54 -8.30 16.57
C LYS A 84 15.02 -8.34 16.16
N LEU A 85 15.31 -7.98 14.91
CA LEU A 85 16.68 -7.83 14.44
C LEU A 85 17.43 -6.72 15.20
N GLY A 86 16.75 -5.60 15.47
CA GLY A 86 17.30 -4.53 16.31
C GLY A 86 17.56 -4.97 17.75
N GLN A 87 16.73 -5.84 18.32
CA GLN A 87 16.89 -6.46 19.62
C GLN A 87 17.96 -7.58 19.63
N LYS A 88 18.54 -7.90 18.46
CA LYS A 88 19.44 -9.05 18.24
C LYS A 88 18.79 -10.42 18.54
N ASP A 89 17.46 -10.49 18.57
CA ASP A 89 16.69 -11.72 18.76
C ASP A 89 16.45 -12.41 17.41
N TYR A 90 17.54 -12.95 16.85
CA TYR A 90 17.54 -13.61 15.54
C TYR A 90 16.66 -14.87 15.51
N ALA A 91 16.56 -15.57 16.65
CA ALA A 91 15.75 -16.79 16.75
C ALA A 91 14.25 -16.48 16.58
N THR A 92 13.76 -15.42 17.24
CA THR A 92 12.38 -14.99 17.06
C THR A 92 12.14 -14.41 15.66
N ALA A 93 13.06 -13.61 15.11
CA ALA A 93 12.97 -13.12 13.73
C ALA A 93 12.85 -14.26 12.71
N GLN A 94 13.62 -15.34 12.89
CA GLN A 94 13.56 -16.55 12.08
C GLN A 94 12.21 -17.28 12.21
N ASN A 95 11.66 -17.37 13.42
CA ASN A 95 10.32 -17.96 13.63
C ASN A 95 9.20 -17.09 12.99
N ILE A 96 9.33 -15.76 13.01
CA ILE A 96 8.37 -14.87 12.35
C ILE A 96 8.36 -15.13 10.84
N LEU A 97 9.52 -15.32 10.19
CA LEU A 97 9.62 -15.69 8.77
C LEU A 97 8.75 -16.93 8.46
N GLY A 98 8.92 -18.02 9.21
CA GLY A 98 8.17 -19.26 9.00
C GLY A 98 6.67 -19.10 9.31
N ASN A 99 6.32 -18.40 10.40
CA ASN A 99 4.92 -18.14 10.75
C ASN A 99 4.22 -17.29 9.69
N THR A 100 4.93 -16.36 9.05
CA THR A 100 4.38 -15.54 7.94
C THR A 100 4.00 -16.41 6.74
N ILE A 101 4.84 -17.37 6.40
CA ILE A 101 4.57 -18.32 5.31
C ILE A 101 3.31 -19.14 5.63
N SER A 102 3.25 -19.73 6.82
CA SER A 102 2.10 -20.54 7.25
C SER A 102 0.82 -19.70 7.29
N LEU A 103 0.88 -18.45 7.78
CA LEU A 103 -0.28 -17.55 7.83
C LEU A 103 -0.76 -17.18 6.42
N ASN A 104 0.14 -16.82 5.50
CA ASN A 104 -0.23 -16.48 4.13
C ASN A 104 -0.85 -17.67 3.40
N LEU A 105 -0.37 -18.90 3.65
CA LEU A 105 -0.98 -20.11 3.10
C LEU A 105 -2.39 -20.33 3.65
N ILE A 106 -2.56 -20.28 4.98
CA ILE A 106 -3.85 -20.53 5.62
C ILE A 106 -4.88 -19.47 5.23
N ILE A 107 -4.50 -18.19 5.31
CA ILE A 107 -5.39 -17.06 4.96
C ILE A 107 -5.68 -17.10 3.45
N GLY A 108 -4.66 -17.32 2.61
CA GLY A 108 -4.82 -17.38 1.16
C GLY A 108 -5.77 -18.50 0.74
N ILE A 109 -5.59 -19.73 1.25
CA ILE A 109 -6.47 -20.87 0.95
C ILE A 109 -7.88 -20.63 1.51
N GLY A 110 -7.99 -20.24 2.78
CA GLY A 110 -9.28 -20.01 3.43
C GLY A 110 -10.10 -18.93 2.72
N LEU A 111 -9.46 -17.81 2.39
CA LEU A 111 -10.11 -16.71 1.67
C LEU A 111 -10.51 -17.13 0.25
N SER A 112 -9.66 -17.89 -0.45
CA SER A 112 -9.98 -18.41 -1.78
C SER A 112 -11.22 -19.31 -1.76
N ILE A 113 -11.30 -20.24 -0.81
CA ILE A 113 -12.45 -21.15 -0.69
C ILE A 113 -13.72 -20.34 -0.40
N ILE A 114 -13.69 -19.44 0.60
CA ILE A 114 -14.86 -18.65 0.96
C ILE A 114 -15.30 -17.76 -0.21
N CYS A 115 -14.36 -17.07 -0.85
CA CYS A 115 -14.68 -16.16 -1.96
C CYS A 115 -15.17 -16.92 -3.21
N LEU A 116 -14.66 -18.11 -3.50
CA LEU A 116 -15.13 -18.92 -4.64
C LEU A 116 -16.54 -19.46 -4.40
N LEU A 117 -16.87 -19.86 -3.17
CA LEU A 117 -18.23 -20.34 -2.83
C LEU A 117 -19.29 -19.24 -2.98
N PHE A 118 -18.94 -17.97 -2.74
CA PHE A 118 -19.86 -16.84 -2.78
C PHE A 118 -19.51 -15.84 -3.89
N LEU A 119 -18.83 -16.26 -4.96
CA LEU A 119 -18.25 -15.37 -5.95
C LEU A 119 -19.31 -14.49 -6.64
N ASP A 120 -20.37 -15.07 -7.18
CA ASP A 120 -21.40 -14.32 -7.90
C ASP A 120 -22.15 -13.32 -7.01
N PRO A 121 -22.62 -13.69 -5.79
CA PRO A 121 -23.15 -12.73 -4.82
C PRO A 121 -22.20 -11.57 -4.50
N ILE A 122 -20.90 -11.87 -4.32
CA ILE A 122 -19.89 -10.86 -4.06
C ILE A 122 -19.75 -9.92 -5.26
N LEU A 123 -19.61 -10.45 -6.48
CA LEU A 123 -19.48 -9.62 -7.68
C LEU A 123 -20.72 -8.76 -7.93
N ARG A 124 -21.92 -9.29 -7.70
CA ARG A 124 -23.17 -8.53 -7.78
C ARG A 124 -23.22 -7.42 -6.72
N PHE A 125 -22.74 -7.68 -5.51
CA PHE A 125 -22.62 -6.66 -4.46
C PHE A 125 -21.68 -5.51 -4.88
N PHE A 126 -20.61 -5.82 -5.62
CA PHE A 126 -19.70 -4.81 -6.18
C PHE A 126 -20.22 -4.15 -7.47
N GLY A 127 -21.45 -4.49 -7.92
CA GLY A 127 -22.13 -3.81 -9.02
C GLY A 127 -22.09 -4.56 -10.36
N ALA A 128 -21.81 -5.87 -10.39
CA ALA A 128 -21.85 -6.65 -11.61
C ALA A 128 -23.28 -6.78 -12.14
N SER A 129 -23.49 -6.36 -13.38
CA SER A 129 -24.70 -6.65 -14.17
C SER A 129 -24.61 -8.05 -14.80
N ASP A 130 -25.72 -8.55 -15.33
CA ASP A 130 -25.72 -9.88 -16.00
C ASP A 130 -24.73 -9.93 -17.18
N GLN A 131 -24.48 -8.80 -17.84
CA GLN A 131 -23.54 -8.72 -18.96
C GLN A 131 -22.07 -8.67 -18.51
N THR A 132 -21.76 -7.98 -17.41
CA THR A 132 -20.40 -7.84 -16.90
C THR A 132 -19.99 -8.96 -15.96
N LEU A 133 -20.98 -9.68 -15.38
CA LEU A 133 -20.74 -10.77 -14.44
C LEU A 133 -19.91 -11.90 -15.07
N ILE A 134 -20.15 -12.22 -16.33
CA ILE A 134 -19.43 -13.30 -17.04
C ILE A 134 -17.93 -12.99 -17.03
N TYR A 135 -17.53 -11.79 -17.46
CA TYR A 135 -16.13 -11.39 -17.50
C TYR A 135 -15.51 -11.28 -16.11
N ALA A 136 -16.26 -10.71 -15.16
CA ALA A 136 -15.81 -10.56 -13.78
C ALA A 136 -15.61 -11.93 -13.11
N HIS A 137 -16.53 -12.88 -13.33
CA HIS A 137 -16.46 -14.25 -12.82
C HIS A 137 -15.26 -15.00 -13.39
N GLU A 138 -15.11 -15.04 -14.72
CA GLU A 138 -13.99 -15.71 -15.40
C GLU A 138 -12.63 -15.21 -14.91
N TYR A 139 -12.50 -13.91 -14.75
CA TYR A 139 -11.29 -13.29 -14.24
C TYR A 139 -11.02 -13.65 -12.77
N MET A 140 -12.04 -13.49 -11.92
CA MET A 140 -11.88 -13.65 -10.48
C MET A 140 -11.70 -15.11 -10.06
N VAL A 141 -12.27 -16.08 -10.76
CA VAL A 141 -12.01 -17.51 -10.48
C VAL A 141 -10.51 -17.81 -10.55
N ILE A 142 -9.85 -17.35 -11.60
CA ILE A 142 -8.41 -17.59 -11.79
C ILE A 142 -7.60 -16.84 -10.75
N ILE A 143 -7.93 -15.57 -10.47
CA ILE A 143 -7.25 -14.76 -9.44
C ILE A 143 -7.40 -15.42 -8.06
N LEU A 144 -8.58 -15.91 -7.71
CA LEU A 144 -8.83 -16.56 -6.42
C LEU A 144 -8.12 -17.92 -6.31
N LEU A 145 -8.07 -18.71 -7.37
CA LEU A 145 -7.26 -19.93 -7.41
C LEU A 145 -5.78 -19.64 -7.21
N GLY A 146 -5.29 -18.54 -7.78
CA GLY A 146 -3.91 -18.06 -7.63
C GLY A 146 -3.66 -17.21 -6.39
N ASN A 147 -4.66 -16.92 -5.56
CA ASN A 147 -4.58 -15.99 -4.44
C ASN A 147 -3.49 -16.34 -3.41
N VAL A 148 -3.26 -17.64 -3.19
CA VAL A 148 -2.15 -18.12 -2.33
C VAL A 148 -0.81 -17.66 -2.87
N VAL A 149 -0.61 -17.70 -4.20
CA VAL A 149 0.62 -17.22 -4.86
C VAL A 149 0.77 -15.72 -4.63
N SER A 150 -0.31 -14.96 -4.82
CA SER A 150 -0.32 -13.50 -4.60
C SER A 150 0.02 -13.15 -3.16
N HIS A 151 -0.60 -13.80 -2.17
CA HIS A 151 -0.34 -13.56 -0.75
C HIS A 151 1.11 -13.89 -0.39
N MET A 152 1.62 -15.02 -0.87
CA MET A 152 3.02 -15.40 -0.67
C MET A 152 3.97 -14.41 -1.32
N TYR A 153 3.72 -13.99 -2.55
CA TYR A 153 4.53 -13.01 -3.29
C TYR A 153 4.61 -11.66 -2.54
N PHE A 154 3.48 -11.09 -2.12
CA PHE A 154 3.47 -9.82 -1.38
C PHE A 154 4.12 -9.96 -0.01
N GLY A 155 3.84 -11.04 0.71
CA GLY A 155 4.46 -11.34 1.99
C GLY A 155 5.97 -11.45 1.89
N MET A 156 6.48 -12.27 0.96
CA MET A 156 7.91 -12.45 0.75
C MET A 156 8.61 -11.17 0.29
N ASN A 157 7.94 -10.33 -0.51
CA ASN A 157 8.46 -9.03 -0.92
C ASN A 157 8.68 -8.09 0.29
N ALA A 158 7.73 -8.06 1.22
CA ALA A 158 7.87 -7.30 2.47
C ALA A 158 9.00 -7.85 3.35
N LEU A 159 9.12 -9.17 3.44
CA LEU A 159 10.19 -9.84 4.20
C LEU A 159 11.58 -9.59 3.62
N LEU A 160 11.74 -9.48 2.30
CA LEU A 160 13.03 -9.11 1.66
C LEU A 160 13.49 -7.73 2.15
N ARG A 161 12.59 -6.75 2.28
CA ARG A 161 12.96 -5.43 2.80
C ARG A 161 13.41 -5.52 4.26
N ALA A 162 12.71 -6.28 5.10
CA ALA A 162 13.10 -6.52 6.49
C ALA A 162 14.42 -7.28 6.62
N ALA A 163 14.70 -8.19 5.67
CA ALA A 163 15.96 -8.94 5.58
C ALA A 163 17.13 -8.11 5.00
N SER A 164 17.01 -6.79 4.94
CA SER A 164 18.02 -5.86 4.40
C SER A 164 18.33 -6.05 2.89
N LYS A 165 17.32 -6.49 2.13
CA LYS A 165 17.40 -6.75 0.68
C LYS A 165 16.43 -5.89 -0.15
N PRO A 166 16.44 -4.54 -0.03
CA PRO A 166 15.46 -3.68 -0.72
C PRO A 166 15.60 -3.75 -2.26
N LYS A 167 16.81 -3.90 -2.78
CA LYS A 167 17.05 -4.05 -4.22
C LYS A 167 16.43 -5.34 -4.77
N GLN A 168 16.55 -6.47 -4.06
CA GLN A 168 15.92 -7.72 -4.47
C GLN A 168 14.39 -7.62 -4.43
N ALA A 169 13.83 -6.94 -3.44
CA ALA A 169 12.39 -6.67 -3.41
C ALA A 169 11.94 -5.85 -4.64
N MET A 170 12.70 -4.82 -5.03
CA MET A 170 12.45 -4.04 -6.25
C MET A 170 12.56 -4.92 -7.51
N TYR A 171 13.64 -5.69 -7.64
CA TYR A 171 13.83 -6.56 -8.81
C TYR A 171 12.72 -7.61 -8.95
N ALA A 172 12.23 -8.17 -7.83
CA ALA A 172 11.07 -9.06 -7.85
C ALA A 172 9.83 -8.35 -8.42
N THR A 173 9.56 -7.12 -8.00
CA THR A 173 8.42 -6.34 -8.50
C THR A 173 8.58 -5.98 -9.97
N ILE A 174 9.75 -5.47 -10.39
CA ILE A 174 10.00 -5.13 -11.80
C ILE A 174 9.90 -6.37 -12.68
N PHE A 175 10.48 -7.50 -12.25
CA PHE A 175 10.38 -8.76 -12.96
C PHE A 175 8.94 -9.21 -13.16
N THR A 176 8.11 -9.12 -12.08
CA THR A 176 6.67 -9.43 -12.17
C THR A 176 5.98 -8.54 -13.19
N VAL A 177 6.23 -7.23 -13.16
CA VAL A 177 5.65 -6.26 -14.09
C VAL A 177 6.03 -6.56 -15.54
N VAL A 178 7.31 -6.77 -15.81
CA VAL A 178 7.81 -7.05 -17.16
C VAL A 178 7.25 -8.38 -17.69
N MET A 179 7.32 -9.43 -16.88
CA MET A 179 6.77 -10.75 -17.25
C MET A 179 5.28 -10.72 -17.48
N ASN A 180 4.53 -9.96 -16.66
CA ASN A 180 3.10 -9.83 -16.84
C ASN A 180 2.77 -9.15 -18.18
N VAL A 181 3.42 -8.02 -18.53
CA VAL A 181 3.23 -7.34 -19.82
C VAL A 181 3.51 -8.28 -21.01
N ILE A 182 4.57 -9.09 -20.92
CA ILE A 182 4.93 -10.06 -21.96
C ILE A 182 3.84 -11.16 -22.05
N LEU A 183 3.39 -11.67 -20.91
CA LEU A 183 2.40 -12.74 -20.85
C LEU A 183 1.00 -12.24 -21.24
N ASP A 184 0.63 -11.00 -20.90
CA ASP A 184 -0.61 -10.36 -21.35
C ASP A 184 -0.64 -10.25 -22.87
N ALA A 185 0.43 -9.76 -23.50
CA ALA A 185 0.53 -9.70 -24.94
C ALA A 185 0.39 -11.11 -25.57
N LEU A 186 1.04 -12.11 -25.00
CA LEU A 186 0.99 -13.49 -25.49
C LEU A 186 -0.40 -14.12 -25.34
N PHE A 187 -0.99 -14.04 -24.14
CA PHE A 187 -2.23 -14.75 -23.84
C PHE A 187 -3.46 -14.04 -24.38
N ILE A 188 -3.46 -12.69 -24.38
CA ILE A 188 -4.61 -11.93 -24.87
C ILE A 188 -4.57 -11.75 -26.38
N LEU A 189 -3.42 -11.35 -26.96
CA LEU A 189 -3.34 -10.99 -28.38
C LEU A 189 -3.01 -12.19 -29.28
N VAL A 190 -2.10 -13.09 -28.87
CA VAL A 190 -1.65 -14.23 -29.68
C VAL A 190 -2.57 -15.43 -29.46
N PHE A 191 -2.73 -15.87 -28.21
CA PHE A 191 -3.55 -17.07 -27.90
C PHE A 191 -5.05 -16.76 -27.83
N LYS A 192 -5.43 -15.49 -27.74
CA LYS A 192 -6.84 -15.01 -27.68
C LYS A 192 -7.64 -15.64 -26.54
N TRP A 193 -7.01 -15.85 -25.39
CA TRP A 193 -7.66 -16.37 -24.19
C TRP A 193 -8.53 -15.34 -23.46
N GLY A 194 -8.70 -14.14 -24.03
CA GLY A 194 -9.57 -13.10 -23.49
C GLY A 194 -9.15 -12.65 -22.09
N ILE A 195 -10.14 -12.36 -21.24
CA ILE A 195 -9.91 -11.86 -19.88
C ILE A 195 -9.28 -12.92 -18.95
N GLN A 196 -9.49 -14.21 -19.25
CA GLN A 196 -8.84 -15.32 -18.54
C GLN A 196 -7.32 -15.28 -18.77
N GLY A 197 -6.89 -14.91 -19.98
CA GLY A 197 -5.47 -14.74 -20.31
C GLY A 197 -4.79 -13.71 -19.44
N ALA A 198 -5.44 -12.57 -19.18
CA ALA A 198 -4.93 -11.52 -18.27
C ALA A 198 -4.79 -12.04 -16.82
N ALA A 199 -5.80 -12.76 -16.33
CA ALA A 199 -5.75 -13.33 -14.98
C ALA A 199 -4.61 -14.37 -14.83
N ILE A 200 -4.44 -15.26 -15.82
CA ILE A 200 -3.36 -16.25 -15.85
C ILE A 200 -2.00 -15.56 -15.90
N ALA A 201 -1.83 -14.53 -16.75
CA ALA A 201 -0.59 -13.76 -16.85
C ALA A 201 -0.21 -13.13 -15.51
N THR A 202 -1.18 -12.56 -14.80
CA THR A 202 -0.98 -11.97 -13.46
C THR A 202 -0.48 -13.03 -12.46
N ILE A 203 -1.15 -14.16 -12.36
CA ILE A 203 -0.75 -15.20 -11.38
C ILE A 203 0.57 -15.86 -11.78
N LEU A 204 0.80 -16.12 -13.07
CA LEU A 204 2.03 -16.76 -13.54
C LEU A 204 3.26 -15.85 -13.32
N SER A 205 3.15 -14.56 -13.61
CA SER A 205 4.22 -13.60 -13.37
C SER A 205 4.58 -13.49 -11.88
N GLN A 206 3.58 -13.48 -11.00
CA GLN A 206 3.79 -13.50 -9.55
C GLN A 206 4.39 -14.83 -9.07
N LEU A 207 3.97 -15.97 -9.64
CA LEU A 207 4.54 -17.29 -9.32
C LEU A 207 6.03 -17.37 -9.68
N MET A 208 6.40 -16.89 -10.86
CA MET A 208 7.82 -16.85 -11.29
C MET A 208 8.66 -15.99 -10.35
N ALA A 209 8.17 -14.81 -9.97
CA ALA A 209 8.85 -13.96 -9.02
C ALA A 209 8.90 -14.59 -7.62
N LEU A 210 7.83 -15.24 -7.17
CA LEU A 210 7.78 -15.97 -5.90
C LEU A 210 8.82 -17.11 -5.86
N MET A 211 8.98 -17.89 -6.93
CA MET A 211 10.01 -18.93 -7.01
C MET A 211 11.41 -18.35 -6.81
N TRP A 212 11.67 -17.19 -7.41
CA TRP A 212 12.94 -16.50 -7.21
C TRP A 212 13.11 -15.99 -5.76
N GLN A 213 12.05 -15.42 -5.15
CA GLN A 213 12.07 -15.00 -3.75
C GLN A 213 12.32 -16.19 -2.81
N ILE A 214 11.68 -17.34 -3.07
CA ILE A 214 11.91 -18.59 -2.31
C ILE A 214 13.37 -19.03 -2.41
N LYS A 215 13.96 -18.97 -3.61
CA LYS A 215 15.39 -19.28 -3.81
C LYS A 215 16.30 -18.38 -2.98
N LEU A 216 15.98 -17.08 -2.86
CA LEU A 216 16.75 -16.14 -2.04
C LEU A 216 16.70 -16.51 -0.54
N PHE A 217 15.54 -16.91 -0.01
CA PHE A 217 15.42 -17.34 1.38
C PHE A 217 15.85 -18.80 1.64
N SER A 218 16.11 -19.57 0.60
CA SER A 218 16.65 -20.95 0.71
C SER A 218 18.17 -20.96 0.97
N ASN A 219 18.86 -19.83 0.77
CA ASN A 219 20.29 -19.73 1.00
C ASN A 219 20.60 -19.73 2.51
N LYS A 220 21.19 -20.80 3.01
CA LYS A 220 21.54 -21.00 4.43
C LYS A 220 22.57 -20.00 4.97
N ASN A 221 23.31 -19.33 4.09
CA ASN A 221 24.27 -18.30 4.49
C ASN A 221 23.62 -16.98 4.88
N GLU A 222 22.31 -16.84 4.59
CA GLU A 222 21.54 -15.67 4.94
C GLU A 222 21.11 -15.69 6.41
N LEU A 223 21.02 -14.49 7.02
CA LEU A 223 20.59 -14.36 8.41
C LEU A 223 19.17 -14.89 8.62
N LEU A 224 18.28 -14.56 7.68
CA LEU A 224 16.91 -15.08 7.61
C LEU A 224 16.82 -16.06 6.43
N HIS A 225 16.63 -17.32 6.73
CA HIS A 225 16.52 -18.38 5.73
C HIS A 225 15.53 -19.46 6.17
N PHE A 226 15.08 -20.28 5.24
CA PHE A 226 14.17 -21.38 5.57
C PHE A 226 14.88 -22.45 6.39
N LYS A 227 14.27 -22.81 7.52
CA LYS A 227 14.79 -23.82 8.46
C LYS A 227 13.65 -24.73 8.91
N LYS A 228 13.96 -26.00 9.17
CA LYS A 228 12.97 -26.93 9.75
C LYS A 228 12.48 -26.40 11.10
N GLY A 229 11.18 -26.54 11.36
CA GLY A 229 10.56 -26.19 12.66
C GLY A 229 10.06 -24.74 12.81
N ILE A 230 10.37 -23.82 11.88
CA ILE A 230 9.90 -22.42 11.96
C ILE A 230 8.44 -22.23 11.54
N TYR A 231 7.87 -23.18 10.82
CA TYR A 231 6.52 -23.10 10.24
C TYR A 231 5.39 -23.37 11.25
N LYS A 232 5.73 -23.93 12.42
CA LYS A 232 4.74 -24.16 13.48
C LYS A 232 4.25 -22.82 14.01
N LEU A 233 2.96 -22.58 13.88
CA LEU A 233 2.33 -21.34 14.32
C LEU A 233 2.49 -21.16 15.84
N LYS A 234 3.05 -20.03 16.24
CA LYS A 234 3.19 -19.63 17.64
C LYS A 234 2.21 -18.49 17.91
N ARG A 235 1.17 -18.73 18.70
CA ARG A 235 0.09 -17.77 18.95
C ARG A 235 0.59 -16.35 19.22
N LYS A 236 1.56 -16.17 20.11
CA LYS A 236 2.13 -14.82 20.40
C LYS A 236 2.72 -14.11 19.18
N LEU A 237 3.34 -14.86 18.27
CA LEU A 237 3.90 -14.29 17.03
C LEU A 237 2.79 -13.97 16.04
N VAL A 238 1.84 -14.87 15.88
CA VAL A 238 0.66 -14.70 15.03
C VAL A 238 -0.12 -13.47 15.45
N ASP A 239 -0.46 -13.37 16.75
CA ASP A 239 -1.20 -12.24 17.30
C ASP A 239 -0.46 -10.90 17.03
N ASN A 240 0.87 -10.89 17.20
CA ASN A 240 1.67 -9.69 16.93
C ASN A 240 1.72 -9.32 15.45
N ILE A 241 1.90 -10.31 14.56
CA ILE A 241 1.91 -10.09 13.11
C ILE A 241 0.56 -9.53 12.65
N LEU A 242 -0.53 -10.18 13.06
CA LEU A 242 -1.89 -9.77 12.68
C LEU A 242 -2.26 -8.41 13.28
N ALA A 243 -1.91 -8.18 14.55
CA ALA A 243 -2.17 -6.89 15.19
C ALA A 243 -1.51 -5.72 14.43
N ILE A 244 -0.26 -5.86 14.01
CA ILE A 244 0.42 -4.82 13.21
C ILE A 244 -0.19 -4.72 11.81
N GLY A 245 -0.49 -5.86 11.19
CA GLY A 245 -1.03 -5.96 9.83
C GLY A 245 -2.47 -5.45 9.70
N ILE A 246 -3.24 -5.40 10.79
CA ILE A 246 -4.62 -4.89 10.74
C ILE A 246 -4.70 -3.40 10.39
N SER A 247 -3.67 -2.61 10.72
CA SER A 247 -3.66 -1.17 10.40
C SER A 247 -3.69 -0.90 8.89
N PRO A 248 -2.75 -1.41 8.07
CA PRO A 248 -2.81 -1.22 6.61
C PRO A 248 -4.00 -1.94 5.97
N PHE A 249 -4.46 -3.05 6.53
CA PHE A 249 -5.67 -3.72 6.06
C PHE A 249 -6.91 -2.82 6.21
N LEU A 250 -7.16 -2.30 7.42
CA LEU A 250 -8.28 -1.40 7.67
C LEU A 250 -8.19 -0.13 6.82
N MET A 251 -6.99 0.40 6.60
CA MET A 251 -6.79 1.57 5.74
C MET A 251 -7.25 1.29 4.30
N ASN A 252 -6.96 0.11 3.74
CA ASN A 252 -7.42 -0.27 2.41
C ASN A 252 -8.95 -0.46 2.35
N VAL A 253 -9.54 -1.12 3.35
CA VAL A 253 -11.00 -1.28 3.45
C VAL A 253 -11.69 0.07 3.50
N CYS A 254 -11.21 0.98 4.35
CA CYS A 254 -11.77 2.32 4.48
C CYS A 254 -11.62 3.13 3.19
N ALA A 255 -10.48 3.02 2.50
CA ALA A 255 -10.28 3.68 1.22
C ALA A 255 -11.31 3.24 0.17
N CYS A 256 -11.63 1.94 0.09
CA CYS A 256 -12.67 1.44 -0.80
C CYS A 256 -14.05 2.02 -0.46
N ILE A 257 -14.43 2.02 0.82
CA ILE A 257 -15.71 2.56 1.29
C ILE A 257 -15.82 4.06 0.96
N ILE A 258 -14.76 4.82 1.23
CA ILE A 258 -14.73 6.26 0.99
C ILE A 258 -14.86 6.59 -0.50
N VAL A 259 -14.18 5.86 -1.38
CA VAL A 259 -14.29 6.09 -2.84
C VAL A 259 -15.73 5.88 -3.32
N ILE A 260 -16.40 4.81 -2.85
CA ILE A 260 -17.80 4.57 -3.18
C ILE A 260 -18.68 5.73 -2.68
N PHE A 261 -18.46 6.19 -1.45
CA PHE A 261 -19.23 7.26 -0.86
C PHE A 261 -19.01 8.60 -1.58
N ILE A 262 -17.75 8.95 -1.91
CA ILE A 262 -17.41 10.15 -2.69
C ILE A 262 -18.12 10.11 -4.05
N ASN A 263 -18.03 8.99 -4.78
CA ASN A 263 -18.65 8.86 -6.09
C ASN A 263 -20.17 9.06 -6.01
N ASN A 264 -20.83 8.45 -5.01
CA ASN A 264 -22.27 8.61 -4.82
C ASN A 264 -22.66 10.08 -4.53
N GLN A 265 -21.88 10.78 -3.71
CA GLN A 265 -22.13 12.19 -3.43
C GLN A 265 -21.86 13.08 -4.65
N LEU A 266 -20.80 12.78 -5.42
CA LEU A 266 -20.52 13.52 -6.64
C LEU A 266 -21.60 13.36 -7.70
N VAL A 267 -22.13 12.13 -7.90
CA VAL A 267 -23.28 11.90 -8.79
C VAL A 267 -24.50 12.68 -8.33
N ARG A 268 -24.81 12.59 -7.03
CA ARG A 268 -26.03 13.21 -6.46
C ARG A 268 -26.05 14.73 -6.56
N PHE A 269 -24.91 15.40 -6.31
CA PHE A 269 -24.83 16.86 -6.22
C PHE A 269 -24.19 17.52 -7.45
N GLY A 270 -23.45 16.79 -8.27
CA GLY A 270 -22.69 17.36 -9.38
C GLY A 270 -22.80 16.61 -10.72
N GLY A 271 -23.53 15.49 -10.74
CA GLY A 271 -23.69 14.66 -11.94
C GLY A 271 -22.42 13.89 -12.35
N ASP A 272 -22.52 13.14 -13.45
CA ASP A 272 -21.49 12.21 -13.92
C ASP A 272 -20.17 12.91 -14.29
N LEU A 273 -20.22 14.13 -14.83
CA LEU A 273 -19.01 14.90 -15.16
C LEU A 273 -18.14 15.20 -13.93
N SER A 274 -18.76 15.38 -12.77
CA SER A 274 -18.03 15.60 -11.50
C SER A 274 -17.27 14.36 -11.05
N VAL A 275 -17.80 13.17 -11.30
CA VAL A 275 -17.09 11.90 -11.05
C VAL A 275 -15.88 11.77 -11.97
N GLY A 276 -16.03 12.16 -13.25
CA GLY A 276 -14.93 12.21 -14.22
C GLY A 276 -13.82 13.19 -13.77
N ALA A 277 -14.22 14.38 -13.32
CA ALA A 277 -13.28 15.39 -12.81
C ALA A 277 -12.54 14.90 -11.55
N TYR A 278 -13.24 14.23 -10.62
CA TYR A 278 -12.61 13.58 -9.47
C TYR A 278 -11.65 12.47 -9.88
N GLY A 279 -12.04 11.66 -10.87
CA GLY A 279 -11.18 10.59 -11.40
C GLY A 279 -9.85 11.12 -11.92
N ILE A 280 -9.87 12.25 -12.65
CA ILE A 280 -8.67 12.95 -13.14
C ILE A 280 -7.82 13.43 -11.95
N ALA A 281 -8.42 14.15 -11.00
CA ALA A 281 -7.70 14.69 -9.84
C ALA A 281 -7.08 13.56 -8.99
N ASN A 282 -7.83 12.48 -8.72
CA ASN A 282 -7.37 11.32 -7.97
C ASN A 282 -6.26 10.56 -8.71
N GLY A 283 -6.35 10.45 -10.04
CA GLY A 283 -5.30 9.81 -10.85
C GLY A 283 -3.96 10.53 -10.72
N ILE A 284 -3.95 11.86 -10.78
CA ILE A 284 -2.75 12.69 -10.58
C ILE A 284 -2.25 12.56 -9.13
N ALA A 285 -3.16 12.66 -8.16
CA ALA A 285 -2.85 12.54 -6.74
C ALA A 285 -2.15 11.22 -6.41
N MET A 286 -2.64 10.10 -6.98
CA MET A 286 -2.10 8.75 -6.75
C MET A 286 -0.63 8.62 -7.16
N VAL A 287 -0.16 9.33 -8.18
CA VAL A 287 1.26 9.29 -8.57
C VAL A 287 2.15 9.76 -7.41
N PHE A 288 1.82 10.89 -6.79
CA PHE A 288 2.59 11.43 -5.66
C PHE A 288 2.44 10.58 -4.39
N VAL A 289 1.23 10.07 -4.14
CA VAL A 289 0.96 9.15 -3.03
C VAL A 289 1.81 7.88 -3.15
N MET A 290 1.99 7.32 -4.34
CA MET A 290 2.83 6.13 -4.56
C MET A 290 4.31 6.40 -4.24
N PHE A 291 4.83 7.59 -4.55
CA PHE A 291 6.18 7.97 -4.13
C PHE A 291 6.31 8.04 -2.61
N VAL A 292 5.32 8.61 -1.91
CA VAL A 292 5.32 8.64 -0.44
C VAL A 292 5.21 7.24 0.16
N PHE A 293 4.42 6.34 -0.44
CA PHE A 293 4.43 4.93 -0.04
C PHE A 293 5.80 4.28 -0.20
N GLY A 294 6.55 4.62 -1.25
CA GLY A 294 7.93 4.18 -1.42
C GLY A 294 8.85 4.67 -0.29
N VAL A 295 8.73 5.95 0.11
CA VAL A 295 9.45 6.50 1.28
C VAL A 295 9.09 5.75 2.56
N ASN A 296 7.80 5.50 2.80
CA ASN A 296 7.30 4.78 3.96
C ASN A 296 7.81 3.33 4.01
N GLN A 297 7.82 2.63 2.88
CA GLN A 297 8.39 1.28 2.79
C GLN A 297 9.90 1.26 3.04
N GLY A 298 10.61 2.32 2.64
CA GLY A 298 12.03 2.49 2.93
C GLY A 298 12.31 2.81 4.41
N MET A 299 11.46 3.63 5.03
CA MET A 299 11.55 3.96 6.44
C MET A 299 11.33 2.75 7.35
N GLN A 300 10.42 1.85 7.00
CA GLN A 300 9.94 0.76 7.84
C GLN A 300 11.06 -0.10 8.45
N PRO A 301 11.98 -0.72 7.69
CA PRO A 301 13.03 -1.56 8.27
C PRO A 301 14.02 -0.75 9.11
N ILE A 302 14.31 0.50 8.74
CA ILE A 302 15.24 1.37 9.45
C ILE A 302 14.64 1.79 10.81
N ALA A 303 13.40 2.24 10.81
CA ALA A 303 12.70 2.66 12.03
C ALA A 303 12.49 1.48 12.98
N GLY A 304 11.99 0.33 12.46
CA GLY A 304 11.78 -0.87 13.27
C GLY A 304 13.06 -1.37 13.92
N TYR A 305 14.15 -1.47 13.16
CA TYR A 305 15.46 -1.87 13.68
C TYR A 305 15.97 -0.94 14.78
N ASN A 306 16.00 0.38 14.52
CA ASN A 306 16.53 1.34 15.48
C ASN A 306 15.65 1.47 16.73
N TYR A 307 14.33 1.29 16.59
CA TYR A 307 13.42 1.18 17.74
C TYR A 307 13.75 -0.06 18.58
N GLY A 308 13.90 -1.23 17.95
CA GLY A 308 14.28 -2.47 18.63
C GLY A 308 15.66 -2.39 19.31
N ALA A 309 16.62 -1.72 18.67
CA ALA A 309 17.96 -1.49 19.17
C ALA A 309 18.05 -0.35 20.22
N GLN A 310 16.94 0.30 20.55
CA GLN A 310 16.86 1.47 21.48
C GLN A 310 17.75 2.66 21.05
N LYS A 311 18.02 2.82 19.75
CA LYS A 311 18.80 3.93 19.18
C LYS A 311 17.89 5.10 18.84
N LEU A 312 17.47 5.84 19.87
CA LEU A 312 16.44 6.88 19.76
C LEU A 312 16.84 8.02 18.79
N ASP A 313 18.08 8.48 18.83
CA ASP A 313 18.55 9.55 17.93
C ASP A 313 18.43 9.17 16.46
N ARG A 314 18.76 7.92 16.13
CA ARG A 314 18.63 7.40 14.76
C ARG A 314 17.17 7.22 14.36
N LEU A 315 16.34 6.78 15.30
CA LEU A 315 14.89 6.64 15.11
C LEU A 315 14.24 8.00 14.79
N ILE A 316 14.58 9.03 15.54
CA ILE A 316 14.09 10.41 15.31
C ILE A 316 14.63 10.93 13.97
N ARG A 317 15.90 10.67 13.66
CA ARG A 317 16.51 11.14 12.42
C ARG A 317 15.87 10.51 11.18
N VAL A 318 15.56 9.20 11.19
CA VAL A 318 14.88 8.58 10.04
C VAL A 318 13.46 9.11 9.88
N LEU A 319 12.75 9.34 10.98
CA LEU A 319 11.42 9.95 10.95
C LEU A 319 11.46 11.34 10.30
N ASN A 320 12.34 12.23 10.79
CA ASN A 320 12.45 13.60 10.28
C ASN A 320 12.84 13.62 8.80
N LEU A 321 13.81 12.80 8.39
CA LEU A 321 14.20 12.71 6.99
C LEU A 321 13.07 12.16 6.10
N SER A 322 12.29 11.20 6.60
CA SER A 322 11.13 10.68 5.87
C SER A 322 10.01 11.71 5.76
N ILE A 323 9.77 12.51 6.80
CA ILE A 323 8.83 13.64 6.76
C ILE A 323 9.28 14.67 5.71
N ILE A 324 10.55 15.08 5.74
CA ILE A 324 11.09 16.04 4.78
C ILE A 324 10.94 15.51 3.34
N ALA A 325 11.33 14.27 3.09
CA ALA A 325 11.24 13.66 1.77
C ALA A 325 9.79 13.57 1.27
N ALA A 326 8.87 13.06 2.11
CA ALA A 326 7.46 12.95 1.76
C ALA A 326 6.80 14.32 1.55
N THR A 327 7.11 15.30 2.41
CA THR A 327 6.61 16.67 2.26
C THR A 327 7.14 17.32 0.98
N ALA A 328 8.42 17.14 0.65
CA ALA A 328 8.99 17.66 -0.61
C ALA A 328 8.30 17.05 -1.84
N ILE A 329 8.03 15.74 -1.85
CA ILE A 329 7.29 15.07 -2.91
C ILE A 329 5.88 15.66 -3.04
N MET A 330 5.18 15.81 -1.92
CA MET A 330 3.80 16.32 -1.91
C MET A 330 3.72 17.80 -2.26
N VAL A 331 4.69 18.62 -1.85
CA VAL A 331 4.82 20.03 -2.26
C VAL A 331 5.05 20.12 -3.77
N THR A 332 5.88 19.26 -4.35
CA THR A 332 6.06 19.20 -5.81
C THR A 332 4.73 18.90 -6.52
N GLY A 333 3.97 17.91 -6.03
CA GLY A 333 2.64 17.62 -6.54
C GLY A 333 1.67 18.79 -6.39
N TRP A 334 1.70 19.47 -5.26
CA TRP A 334 0.90 20.66 -4.98
C TRP A 334 1.24 21.81 -5.94
N LEU A 335 2.52 22.09 -6.18
CA LEU A 335 2.95 23.12 -7.14
C LEU A 335 2.43 22.80 -8.55
N ILE A 336 2.56 21.55 -9.00
CA ILE A 336 2.03 21.13 -10.31
C ILE A 336 0.52 21.31 -10.36
N ALA A 337 -0.21 20.90 -9.32
CA ALA A 337 -1.66 21.02 -9.23
C ALA A 337 -2.15 22.47 -9.21
N MET A 338 -1.43 23.38 -8.56
CA MET A 338 -1.83 24.79 -8.44
C MET A 338 -1.48 25.60 -9.70
N PHE A 339 -0.30 25.39 -10.29
CA PHE A 339 0.20 26.21 -11.39
C PHE A 339 -0.04 25.62 -12.77
N LEU A 340 -0.14 24.29 -12.90
CA LEU A 340 -0.27 23.57 -14.17
C LEU A 340 -1.53 22.68 -14.28
N PRO A 341 -2.67 22.99 -13.62
CA PRO A 341 -3.83 22.10 -13.58
C PRO A 341 -4.44 21.86 -14.97
N TYR A 342 -4.39 22.86 -15.86
CA TYR A 342 -4.88 22.74 -17.23
C TYR A 342 -4.15 21.63 -17.99
N TYR A 343 -2.81 21.62 -17.95
CA TYR A 343 -2.01 20.60 -18.62
C TYR A 343 -2.26 19.21 -18.03
N CYS A 344 -2.39 19.13 -16.70
CA CYS A 344 -2.72 17.91 -16.02
C CYS A 344 -4.08 17.35 -16.46
N ALA A 345 -5.13 18.16 -16.51
CA ALA A 345 -6.45 17.73 -16.97
C ALA A 345 -6.44 17.33 -18.46
N ARG A 346 -5.74 18.08 -19.30
CA ARG A 346 -5.63 17.81 -20.73
C ARG A 346 -4.94 16.50 -21.08
N LEU A 347 -4.11 15.95 -20.20
CA LEU A 347 -3.53 14.62 -20.39
C LEU A 347 -4.59 13.50 -20.41
N PHE A 348 -5.73 13.72 -19.76
CA PHE A 348 -6.79 12.72 -19.61
C PHE A 348 -7.97 12.92 -20.57
N THR A 349 -8.22 14.16 -21.01
CA THR A 349 -9.40 14.48 -21.84
C THR A 349 -9.15 15.68 -22.72
N THR A 350 -9.90 15.75 -23.83
CA THR A 350 -9.98 16.91 -24.73
C THR A 350 -11.29 17.69 -24.59
N ASP A 351 -12.23 17.16 -23.81
CA ASP A 351 -13.52 17.81 -23.54
C ASP A 351 -13.33 19.04 -22.65
N LYS A 352 -13.79 20.21 -23.15
CA LYS A 352 -13.60 21.49 -22.46
C LYS A 352 -14.33 21.56 -21.12
N GLN A 353 -15.56 21.04 -21.03
CA GLN A 353 -16.33 21.08 -19.79
C GLN A 353 -15.67 20.22 -18.71
N LEU A 354 -15.20 19.04 -19.10
CA LEU A 354 -14.50 18.14 -18.18
C LEU A 354 -13.12 18.69 -17.78
N ILE A 355 -12.42 19.43 -18.67
CA ILE A 355 -11.18 20.13 -18.34
C ILE A 355 -11.42 21.20 -17.28
N ASP A 356 -12.45 22.05 -17.45
CA ASP A 356 -12.76 23.14 -16.51
C ASP A 356 -13.13 22.62 -15.13
N LEU A 357 -13.98 21.60 -15.05
CA LEU A 357 -14.28 20.89 -13.80
C LEU A 357 -13.05 20.19 -13.21
N GLY A 358 -12.23 19.58 -14.07
CA GLY A 358 -10.98 18.91 -13.67
C GLY A 358 -9.98 19.88 -13.05
N ILE A 359 -9.84 21.09 -13.58
CA ILE A 359 -8.99 22.15 -13.01
C ILE A 359 -9.44 22.49 -11.59
N LYS A 360 -10.76 22.68 -11.37
CA LYS A 360 -11.31 22.93 -10.03
C LYS A 360 -11.06 21.75 -9.10
N ALA A 361 -11.35 20.53 -9.56
CA ALA A 361 -11.15 19.31 -8.81
C ALA A 361 -9.68 19.10 -8.39
N ILE A 362 -8.72 19.24 -9.33
CA ILE A 362 -7.28 19.11 -9.07
C ILE A 362 -6.84 20.09 -8.00
N ARG A 363 -7.21 21.38 -8.13
CA ARG A 363 -6.82 22.42 -7.18
C ARG A 363 -7.36 22.14 -5.78
N VAL A 364 -8.62 21.76 -5.66
CA VAL A 364 -9.24 21.54 -4.35
C VAL A 364 -8.76 20.25 -3.71
N VAL A 365 -8.77 19.13 -4.43
CA VAL A 365 -8.34 17.82 -3.89
C VAL A 365 -6.87 17.85 -3.47
N MET A 366 -6.00 18.54 -4.22
CA MET A 366 -4.58 18.59 -3.93
C MET A 366 -4.17 19.81 -3.07
N PHE A 367 -5.13 20.61 -2.60
CA PHE A 367 -4.84 21.83 -1.82
C PHE A 367 -4.02 21.54 -0.56
N CYS A 368 -4.38 20.51 0.19
CA CYS A 368 -3.72 20.12 1.44
C CYS A 368 -2.57 19.12 1.26
N PHE A 369 -2.11 18.87 0.04
CA PHE A 369 -1.01 17.91 -0.23
C PHE A 369 0.25 18.14 0.63
N PRO A 370 0.72 19.39 0.86
CA PRO A 370 1.90 19.60 1.72
C PRO A 370 1.79 18.95 3.10
N VAL A 371 0.60 18.90 3.68
CA VAL A 371 0.39 18.32 5.03
C VAL A 371 0.07 16.82 5.00
N ILE A 372 -0.41 16.28 3.86
CA ILE A 372 -0.72 14.86 3.72
C ILE A 372 0.55 14.01 3.84
N GLY A 373 1.66 14.45 3.22
CA GLY A 373 2.94 13.73 3.31
C GLY A 373 3.40 13.54 4.75
N PHE A 374 3.31 14.57 5.56
CA PHE A 374 3.58 14.54 6.99
C PHE A 374 2.68 13.54 7.73
N GLN A 375 1.36 13.61 7.51
CA GLN A 375 0.38 12.72 8.14
C GLN A 375 0.61 11.24 7.79
N MET A 376 0.89 10.94 6.51
CA MET A 376 1.14 9.58 6.04
C MET A 376 2.40 8.98 6.67
N VAL A 377 3.47 9.75 6.78
CA VAL A 377 4.72 9.29 7.40
C VAL A 377 4.53 9.02 8.89
N ILE A 378 3.85 9.90 9.62
CA ILE A 378 3.59 9.71 11.06
C ILE A 378 2.76 8.45 11.31
N THR A 379 1.68 8.26 10.55
CA THR A 379 0.83 7.08 10.67
C THR A 379 1.61 5.79 10.43
N ASN A 380 2.44 5.77 9.39
CA ASN A 380 3.30 4.64 9.07
C ASN A 380 4.41 4.44 10.11
N PHE A 381 4.98 5.52 10.66
CA PHE A 381 5.99 5.44 11.72
C PHE A 381 5.48 4.67 12.93
N PHE A 382 4.27 4.96 13.42
CA PHE A 382 3.68 4.22 14.53
C PHE A 382 3.48 2.73 14.20
N GLN A 383 3.16 2.41 12.95
CA GLN A 383 3.13 1.03 12.47
C GLN A 383 4.51 0.37 12.52
N CYS A 384 5.55 1.07 12.04
CA CYS A 384 6.95 0.57 12.00
C CYS A 384 7.52 0.25 13.38
N ILE A 385 7.09 0.94 14.43
CA ILE A 385 7.50 0.70 15.82
C ILE A 385 6.52 -0.18 16.60
N GLY A 386 5.53 -0.78 15.92
CA GLY A 386 4.55 -1.68 16.53
C GLY A 386 3.52 -1.02 17.45
N LYS A 387 3.33 0.32 17.38
CA LYS A 387 2.30 1.04 18.13
C LYS A 387 0.96 1.00 17.39
N VAL A 388 0.42 -0.20 17.26
CA VAL A 388 -0.74 -0.54 16.44
C VAL A 388 -1.95 0.34 16.73
N LYS A 389 -2.32 0.52 18.01
CA LYS A 389 -3.51 1.29 18.40
C LYS A 389 -3.44 2.74 17.90
N ILE A 390 -2.25 3.36 17.99
CA ILE A 390 -2.04 4.74 17.52
C ILE A 390 -2.09 4.77 15.99
N SER A 391 -1.45 3.82 15.31
CA SER A 391 -1.47 3.74 13.85
C SER A 391 -2.89 3.56 13.31
N ILE A 392 -3.69 2.66 13.89
CA ILE A 392 -5.09 2.46 13.53
C ILE A 392 -5.89 3.74 13.76
N PHE A 393 -5.76 4.35 14.94
CA PHE A 393 -6.47 5.59 15.24
C PHE A 393 -6.16 6.70 14.22
N LEU A 394 -4.89 6.94 13.90
CA LEU A 394 -4.50 7.95 12.92
C LEU A 394 -4.97 7.61 11.49
N SER A 395 -4.96 6.34 11.09
CA SER A 395 -5.45 5.91 9.79
C SER A 395 -6.96 6.10 9.66
N LEU A 396 -7.72 5.68 10.69
CA LEU A 396 -9.18 5.73 10.67
C LEU A 396 -9.72 7.14 10.94
N SER A 397 -9.02 7.97 11.73
CA SER A 397 -9.45 9.33 12.04
C SER A 397 -9.63 10.15 10.77
N ARG A 398 -8.72 10.08 9.82
CA ARG A 398 -8.80 10.79 8.56
C ARG A 398 -10.02 10.36 7.74
N GLN A 399 -10.20 9.07 7.55
CA GLN A 399 -11.18 8.52 6.61
C GLN A 399 -12.58 8.39 7.22
N LEU A 400 -12.70 7.72 8.37
CA LEU A 400 -14.00 7.40 8.96
C LEU A 400 -14.49 8.46 9.94
N LEU A 401 -13.60 9.03 10.78
CA LEU A 401 -14.05 9.95 11.81
C LEU A 401 -14.21 11.39 11.31
N ILE A 402 -13.48 11.78 10.27
CA ILE A 402 -13.52 13.15 9.75
C ILE A 402 -14.12 13.19 8.35
N LEU A 403 -13.53 12.50 7.36
CA LEU A 403 -13.95 12.62 5.97
C LEU A 403 -15.39 12.12 5.75
N LEU A 404 -15.75 10.95 6.27
CA LEU A 404 -17.06 10.38 6.06
C LEU A 404 -18.21 11.28 6.61
N PRO A 405 -18.13 11.80 7.86
CA PRO A 405 -19.12 12.76 8.34
C PRO A 405 -19.15 14.06 7.52
N LEU A 406 -17.99 14.62 7.15
CA LEU A 406 -17.94 15.82 6.32
C LEU A 406 -18.64 15.61 4.98
N LEU A 407 -18.38 14.47 4.31
CA LEU A 407 -19.06 14.11 3.07
C LEU A 407 -20.55 13.85 3.21
N ALA A 408 -21.03 13.51 4.41
CA ALA A 408 -22.46 13.36 4.68
C ALA A 408 -23.14 14.70 4.92
N PHE A 409 -22.50 15.63 5.63
CA PHE A 409 -23.14 16.87 6.09
C PHE A 409 -22.82 18.09 5.21
N LEU A 410 -21.58 18.31 4.77
CA LEU A 410 -21.21 19.49 3.99
C LEU A 410 -21.97 19.65 2.67
N PRO A 411 -22.22 18.58 1.89
CA PRO A 411 -22.98 18.69 0.65
C PRO A 411 -24.44 19.13 0.86
N MET A 412 -24.99 18.93 2.06
CA MET A 412 -26.34 19.42 2.40
C MET A 412 -26.40 20.94 2.56
N ILE A 413 -25.24 21.60 2.77
CA ILE A 413 -25.13 23.03 3.03
C ILE A 413 -24.54 23.76 1.81
N TRP A 414 -23.56 23.16 1.14
CA TRP A 414 -22.80 23.78 0.05
C TRP A 414 -22.87 22.99 -1.26
N ASP A 415 -23.86 22.13 -1.43
CA ASP A 415 -24.03 21.29 -2.63
C ASP A 415 -22.73 20.59 -3.05
N ILE A 416 -22.40 20.64 -4.32
CA ILE A 416 -21.18 20.00 -4.89
C ILE A 416 -19.89 20.55 -4.27
N ASP A 417 -19.85 21.81 -3.88
CA ASP A 417 -18.68 22.42 -3.24
C ASP A 417 -18.43 21.81 -1.85
N GLY A 418 -19.49 21.40 -1.15
CA GLY A 418 -19.37 20.64 0.09
C GLY A 418 -18.67 19.30 -0.07
N VAL A 419 -18.89 18.62 -1.20
CA VAL A 419 -18.15 17.37 -1.51
C VAL A 419 -16.66 17.68 -1.71
N TRP A 420 -16.35 18.69 -2.51
CA TRP A 420 -14.96 19.07 -2.81
C TRP A 420 -14.20 19.52 -1.57
N TYR A 421 -14.76 20.39 -0.75
CA TYR A 421 -14.09 20.92 0.46
C TYR A 421 -13.97 19.92 1.60
N SER A 422 -14.80 18.85 1.62
CA SER A 422 -14.69 17.78 2.63
C SER A 422 -13.30 17.14 2.64
N MET A 423 -12.67 17.00 1.47
CA MET A 423 -11.35 16.34 1.35
C MET A 423 -10.23 17.16 2.00
N PRO A 424 -9.95 18.43 1.59
CA PRO A 424 -8.88 19.21 2.20
C PRO A 424 -9.12 19.51 3.67
N ILE A 425 -10.36 19.71 4.11
CA ILE A 425 -10.68 19.90 5.53
C ILE A 425 -10.30 18.67 6.35
N SER A 426 -10.66 17.48 5.86
CA SER A 426 -10.30 16.24 6.54
C SER A 426 -8.79 15.99 6.57
N ASP A 427 -8.09 16.30 5.50
CA ASP A 427 -6.65 16.14 5.40
C ASP A 427 -5.91 17.07 6.37
N PHE A 428 -6.33 18.32 6.45
CA PHE A 428 -5.78 19.28 7.40
C PHE A 428 -6.04 18.87 8.86
N ALA A 429 -7.28 18.51 9.19
CA ALA A 429 -7.63 18.08 10.53
C ALA A 429 -6.86 16.80 10.94
N ALA A 430 -6.73 15.83 10.03
CA ALA A 430 -5.96 14.62 10.28
C ALA A 430 -4.45 14.92 10.48
N ALA A 431 -3.90 15.88 9.75
CA ALA A 431 -2.50 16.30 9.91
C ALA A 431 -2.28 16.96 11.29
N VAL A 432 -3.21 17.79 11.74
CA VAL A 432 -3.15 18.39 13.09
C VAL A 432 -3.20 17.30 14.17
N ILE A 433 -4.13 16.36 14.06
CA ILE A 433 -4.25 15.22 15.00
C ILE A 433 -2.94 14.41 15.02
N ALA A 434 -2.40 14.09 13.83
CA ALA A 434 -1.14 13.36 13.73
C ALA A 434 0.03 14.12 14.39
N GLY A 435 0.10 15.44 14.20
CA GLY A 435 1.10 16.30 14.82
C GLY A 435 1.00 16.31 16.36
N VAL A 436 -0.20 16.46 16.90
CA VAL A 436 -0.44 16.46 18.35
C VAL A 436 -0.07 15.09 18.95
N VAL A 437 -0.53 14.00 18.36
CA VAL A 437 -0.20 12.65 18.82
C VAL A 437 1.29 12.38 18.74
N MET A 438 1.96 12.87 17.69
CA MET A 438 3.41 12.70 17.55
C MET A 438 4.19 13.50 18.60
N MET A 439 3.82 14.75 18.85
CA MET A 439 4.47 15.57 19.91
C MET A 439 4.31 14.93 21.28
N TRP A 440 3.11 14.48 21.61
CA TRP A 440 2.85 13.76 22.86
C TRP A 440 3.72 12.51 23.00
N TYR A 441 3.78 11.69 21.96
CA TYR A 441 4.54 10.45 21.97
C TYR A 441 6.06 10.70 22.06
N MET A 442 6.57 11.69 21.33
CA MET A 442 8.00 12.05 21.37
C MET A 442 8.42 12.55 22.75
N ASN A 443 7.58 13.35 23.41
CA ASN A 443 7.85 13.81 24.78
C ASN A 443 7.91 12.62 25.76
N LYS A 444 7.01 11.65 25.61
CA LYS A 444 7.02 10.41 26.38
C LYS A 444 8.29 9.60 26.17
N LEU A 445 8.71 9.41 24.91
CA LEU A 445 9.93 8.67 24.57
C LEU A 445 11.19 9.32 25.15
N LYS A 446 11.30 10.66 25.04
CA LYS A 446 12.44 11.41 25.59
C LYS A 446 12.53 11.26 27.11
N ARG A 447 11.41 11.36 27.83
CA ARG A 447 11.36 11.14 29.29
C ARG A 447 11.82 9.73 29.66
N GLN A 448 11.30 8.70 29.01
CA GLN A 448 11.71 7.31 29.27
C GLN A 448 13.20 7.08 29.00
N HIS A 449 13.73 7.69 27.95
CA HIS A 449 15.17 7.59 27.65
C HIS A 449 16.05 8.27 28.71
N GLN A 450 15.66 9.44 29.21
CA GLN A 450 16.35 10.14 30.27
C GLN A 450 16.32 9.36 31.61
N GLU A 451 15.19 8.74 31.95
CA GLU A 451 15.07 7.89 33.12
C GLU A 451 15.98 6.65 33.03
N GLN A 452 16.09 6.02 31.87
CA GLN A 452 16.98 4.90 31.64
C GLN A 452 18.47 5.26 31.74
N LEU A 453 18.84 6.48 31.32
CA LEU A 453 20.21 6.99 31.48
C LEU A 453 20.55 7.24 32.95
N LYS A 454 19.61 7.79 33.72
CA LYS A 454 19.78 8.02 35.17
C LYS A 454 19.92 6.75 36.00
N VAL A 455 19.32 5.66 35.58
CA VAL A 455 19.40 4.34 36.24
C VAL A 455 20.72 3.64 35.91
N LYS A 456 21.39 4.01 34.82
CA LYS A 456 22.66 3.42 34.35
C LYS A 456 23.89 4.21 34.84
N SER A 457 23.69 5.45 35.27
CA SER A 457 24.72 6.28 35.94
C SER A 457 24.73 5.98 37.45
#